data_859467ede0fa0d0a16c7bedb7ee135e0
#
_entry.id   859467ede0fa0d0a16c7bedb7ee135e0
#
_cell.length_a   1.000
_cell.length_b   1.000
_cell.length_c   1.000
_cell.angle_alpha   90.00
_cell.angle_beta   90.00
_cell.angle_gamma   90.00
#
_symmetry.space_group_name_H-M   'P 1'
#
loop_
_entity.id
_entity.type
_entity.pdbx_description
1 polymer ?
#
loop_
_entity_poly.entity_id
_entity_poly.type
_entity_poly.pdbx_seq_one_letter_code
_entity_poly.pdbx_strand_id
1 'polypeptide(L)'
;MIQHYFKIACRNLLKYKVQNILSIVGLSIGFTAFLLGGYWHYWEYHFDSFHPQSSRTYALTTTGIFKTADGSVGELNQIHQMVEKDLVTFPEIAKVCHVSKVKYEFEKDTKSWIGMKIDSTFFDIFQCKLIEGSYYKVPFNVNHVILTQKMAHFYFGDS
;
A
#
# COMPACT_ATOMS: atom_id res chain seq x y z
N MET A 1 -20.13 -37.86 35.02
CA MET A 1 -19.40 -36.78 35.75
C MET A 1 -19.45 -35.45 35.07
N ILE A 2 -19.20 -35.33 33.77
CA ILE A 2 -19.19 -34.04 32.99
C ILE A 2 -20.51 -33.30 33.08
N GLN A 3 -21.65 -33.98 32.94
CA GLN A 3 -22.98 -33.38 33.01
C GLN A 3 -23.27 -32.69 34.38
N HIS A 4 -22.73 -33.24 35.45
CA HIS A 4 -22.92 -32.68 36.77
C HIS A 4 -22.15 -31.34 36.92
N TYR A 5 -20.90 -31.30 36.48
CA TYR A 5 -20.08 -30.07 36.46
C TYR A 5 -20.69 -28.99 35.54
N PHE A 6 -21.22 -29.37 34.39
CA PHE A 6 -21.87 -28.45 33.48
C PHE A 6 -23.14 -27.82 34.14
N LYS A 7 -23.95 -28.63 34.82
CA LYS A 7 -25.15 -28.14 35.51
C LYS A 7 -24.79 -27.17 36.65
N ILE A 8 -23.73 -27.43 37.40
CA ILE A 8 -23.24 -26.53 38.46
C ILE A 8 -22.72 -25.23 37.85
N ALA A 9 -21.95 -25.30 36.74
CA ALA A 9 -21.41 -24.14 36.06
C ALA A 9 -22.56 -23.24 35.53
N CYS A 10 -23.56 -23.80 34.88
CA CYS A 10 -24.73 -23.04 34.41
C CYS A 10 -25.49 -22.38 35.58
N ARG A 11 -25.65 -23.06 36.69
CA ARG A 11 -26.32 -22.49 37.92
C ARG A 11 -25.53 -21.34 38.51
N ASN A 12 -24.18 -21.43 38.53
CA ASN A 12 -23.32 -20.37 38.99
C ASN A 12 -23.35 -19.15 38.04
N LEU A 13 -23.36 -19.38 36.73
CA LEU A 13 -23.53 -18.31 35.74
C LEU A 13 -24.81 -17.53 35.95
N LEU A 14 -25.92 -18.22 36.21
CA LEU A 14 -27.21 -17.60 36.45
C LEU A 14 -27.30 -16.90 37.83
N LYS A 15 -26.57 -17.37 38.84
CA LYS A 15 -26.51 -16.76 40.16
C LYS A 15 -25.77 -15.42 40.17
N TYR A 16 -24.69 -15.30 39.45
CA TYR A 16 -23.82 -14.11 39.40
C TYR A 16 -23.94 -13.38 38.04
N LYS A 17 -25.17 -13.09 37.64
CA LYS A 17 -25.50 -12.57 36.29
C LYS A 17 -24.69 -11.33 35.92
N VAL A 18 -24.65 -10.32 36.79
CA VAL A 18 -23.98 -9.04 36.50
C VAL A 18 -22.48 -9.20 36.28
N GLN A 19 -21.82 -9.95 37.18
CA GLN A 19 -20.38 -10.18 37.10
C GLN A 19 -20.03 -10.98 35.83
N ASN A 20 -20.81 -12.01 35.50
CA ASN A 20 -20.58 -12.83 34.32
C ASN A 20 -20.83 -12.06 33.02
N ILE A 21 -21.87 -11.24 32.96
CA ILE A 21 -22.12 -10.38 31.79
C ILE A 21 -20.97 -9.41 31.61
N LEU A 22 -20.52 -8.75 32.68
CA LEU A 22 -19.42 -7.80 32.59
C LEU A 22 -18.14 -8.45 32.10
N SER A 23 -17.84 -9.67 32.61
CA SER A 23 -16.66 -10.45 32.18
C SER A 23 -16.75 -10.88 30.71
N ILE A 24 -17.92 -11.32 30.25
CA ILE A 24 -18.14 -11.72 28.86
C ILE A 24 -18.00 -10.51 27.93
N VAL A 25 -18.61 -9.38 28.28
CA VAL A 25 -18.51 -8.15 27.51
C VAL A 25 -17.08 -7.65 27.43
N GLY A 26 -16.39 -7.61 28.56
CA GLY A 26 -14.97 -7.19 28.60
C GLY A 26 -14.07 -8.10 27.77
N LEU A 27 -14.24 -9.43 27.90
CA LEU A 27 -13.48 -10.41 27.12
C LEU A 27 -13.80 -10.29 25.62
N SER A 28 -15.07 -10.10 25.25
CA SER A 28 -15.50 -9.95 23.88
C SER A 28 -14.87 -8.71 23.21
N ILE A 29 -14.86 -7.57 23.91
CA ILE A 29 -14.25 -6.33 23.42
C ILE A 29 -12.73 -6.54 23.26
N GLY A 30 -12.06 -7.09 24.27
CA GLY A 30 -10.63 -7.37 24.22
C GLY A 30 -10.24 -8.31 23.09
N PHE A 31 -11.01 -9.38 22.90
CA PHE A 31 -10.75 -10.35 21.83
C PHE A 31 -11.00 -9.76 20.45
N THR A 32 -12.06 -8.96 20.31
CA THR A 32 -12.35 -8.25 19.05
C THR A 32 -11.22 -7.27 18.69
N ALA A 33 -10.75 -6.48 19.64
CA ALA A 33 -9.64 -5.57 19.41
C ALA A 33 -8.34 -6.32 19.02
N PHE A 34 -8.07 -7.44 19.68
CA PHE A 34 -6.93 -8.31 19.34
C PHE A 34 -7.04 -8.88 17.92
N LEU A 35 -8.20 -9.39 17.53
CA LEU A 35 -8.42 -9.93 16.19
C LEU A 35 -8.31 -8.85 15.10
N LEU A 36 -8.88 -7.68 15.33
CA LEU A 36 -8.77 -6.55 14.39
C LEU A 36 -7.33 -6.09 14.22
N GLY A 37 -6.58 -5.93 15.32
CA GLY A 37 -5.17 -5.57 15.28
C GLY A 37 -4.31 -6.63 14.58
N GLY A 38 -4.54 -7.90 14.86
CA GLY A 38 -3.85 -9.01 14.21
C GLY A 38 -4.17 -9.11 12.71
N TYR A 39 -5.45 -8.92 12.35
CA TYR A 39 -5.86 -8.90 10.94
C TYR A 39 -5.24 -7.73 10.18
N TRP A 40 -5.24 -6.53 10.77
CA TRP A 40 -4.61 -5.35 10.19
C TRP A 40 -3.13 -5.59 9.95
N HIS A 41 -2.42 -6.08 10.95
CA HIS A 41 -1.00 -6.39 10.86
C HIS A 41 -0.70 -7.45 9.79
N TYR A 42 -1.48 -8.53 9.75
CA TYR A 42 -1.36 -9.56 8.72
C TYR A 42 -1.57 -8.98 7.31
N TRP A 43 -2.57 -8.12 7.14
CA TRP A 43 -2.88 -7.49 5.86
C TRP A 43 -1.76 -6.56 5.40
N GLU A 44 -1.19 -5.76 6.29
CA GLU A 44 -0.10 -4.84 6.01
C GLU A 44 1.18 -5.58 5.55
N TYR A 45 1.51 -6.69 6.20
CA TYR A 45 2.65 -7.52 5.81
C TYR A 45 2.46 -8.23 4.46
N HIS A 46 1.23 -8.50 4.03
CA HIS A 46 0.94 -9.23 2.80
C HIS A 46 0.44 -8.34 1.66
N PHE A 47 0.37 -7.03 1.89
CA PHE A 47 -0.21 -6.08 0.94
C PHE A 47 0.47 -6.16 -0.44
N ASP A 48 1.78 -6.21 -0.49
CA ASP A 48 2.56 -6.22 -1.74
C ASP A 48 3.00 -7.64 -2.19
N SER A 49 2.52 -8.69 -1.51
CA SER A 49 2.93 -10.08 -1.78
C SER A 49 2.50 -10.59 -3.16
N PHE A 50 1.57 -9.91 -3.84
CA PHE A 50 1.13 -10.26 -5.19
C PHE A 50 2.18 -9.95 -6.28
N HIS A 51 3.19 -9.15 -5.98
CA HIS A 51 4.28 -8.91 -6.91
C HIS A 51 5.27 -10.07 -6.91
N PRO A 52 5.67 -10.60 -8.10
CA PRO A 52 6.55 -11.77 -8.20
C PRO A 52 7.90 -11.61 -7.49
N GLN A 53 8.37 -10.37 -7.35
CA GLN A 53 9.66 -10.05 -6.73
C GLN A 53 9.55 -9.25 -5.43
N SER A 54 8.39 -9.31 -4.76
CA SER A 54 8.12 -8.54 -3.54
C SER A 54 9.17 -8.73 -2.45
N SER A 55 9.68 -9.96 -2.27
CA SER A 55 10.72 -10.27 -1.26
C SER A 55 12.10 -9.67 -1.55
N ARG A 56 12.34 -9.18 -2.77
CA ARG A 56 13.61 -8.59 -3.22
C ARG A 56 13.47 -7.14 -3.65
N THR A 57 12.28 -6.57 -3.53
CA THR A 57 11.98 -5.18 -3.91
C THR A 57 11.90 -4.33 -2.65
N TYR A 58 12.67 -3.28 -2.58
CA TYR A 58 12.76 -2.39 -1.43
C TYR A 58 12.45 -0.96 -1.87
N ALA A 59 11.59 -0.28 -1.12
CA ALA A 59 11.40 1.15 -1.28
C ALA A 59 12.49 1.89 -0.49
N LEU A 60 13.28 2.68 -1.20
CA LEU A 60 14.27 3.52 -0.56
C LEU A 60 13.66 4.89 -0.28
N THR A 61 13.60 5.26 0.98
CA THR A 61 13.12 6.57 1.43
C THR A 61 14.21 7.26 2.25
N THR A 62 14.44 8.53 2.01
CA THR A 62 15.28 9.33 2.90
C THR A 62 14.41 10.01 3.93
N THR A 63 14.66 9.75 5.20
CA THR A 63 14.03 10.48 6.29
C THR A 63 14.87 11.73 6.57
N GLY A 64 14.57 12.81 5.88
CA GLY A 64 15.19 14.12 6.12
C GLY A 64 14.19 15.04 6.80
N ILE A 65 14.55 15.54 7.97
CA ILE A 65 13.81 16.64 8.62
C ILE A 65 14.38 17.95 8.06
N PHE A 66 13.61 18.69 7.28
CA PHE A 66 14.00 20.03 6.88
C PHE A 66 13.01 21.05 7.45
N LYS A 67 13.54 22.20 7.82
CA LYS A 67 12.73 23.33 8.22
C LYS A 67 12.41 24.18 6.98
N THR A 68 11.15 24.35 6.71
CA THR A 68 10.67 25.28 5.69
C THR A 68 10.89 26.71 6.17
N ALA A 69 10.94 27.67 5.26
CA ALA A 69 11.17 29.09 5.58
C ALA A 69 10.12 29.70 6.55
N ASP A 70 8.95 29.08 6.65
CA ASP A 70 7.87 29.42 7.58
C ASP A 70 8.00 28.75 8.96
N GLY A 71 9.07 27.95 9.19
CA GLY A 71 9.32 27.22 10.44
C GLY A 71 8.59 25.87 10.57
N SER A 72 7.80 25.48 9.57
CA SER A 72 7.17 24.16 9.56
C SER A 72 8.21 23.05 9.31
N VAL A 73 8.00 21.88 9.93
CA VAL A 73 8.85 20.70 9.77
C VAL A 73 8.22 19.81 8.70
N GLY A 74 8.92 19.62 7.59
CA GLY A 74 8.50 18.71 6.51
C GLY A 74 9.38 17.46 6.47
N GLU A 75 8.77 16.34 6.14
CA GLU A 75 9.49 15.11 5.83
C GLU A 75 9.70 14.99 4.31
N LEU A 76 10.94 14.86 3.89
CA LEU A 76 11.28 14.55 2.50
C LEU A 76 11.25 13.04 2.31
N ASN A 77 10.19 12.55 1.71
CA ASN A 77 10.11 11.17 1.21
C ASN A 77 10.61 11.06 -0.25
N GLN A 78 11.62 11.85 -0.59
CA GLN A 78 12.18 11.87 -1.95
C GLN A 78 13.69 11.64 -1.88
N ILE A 79 14.16 10.69 -2.65
CA ILE A 79 15.59 10.48 -2.86
C ILE A 79 16.05 11.43 -3.96
N HIS A 80 17.12 12.14 -3.71
CA HIS A 80 17.73 12.99 -4.71
C HIS A 80 18.30 12.12 -5.85
N GLN A 81 18.13 12.55 -7.11
CA GLN A 81 18.63 11.81 -8.30
C GLN A 81 20.12 11.46 -8.27
N MET A 82 20.92 12.16 -7.47
CA MET A 82 22.33 11.83 -7.29
C MET A 82 22.55 10.47 -6.61
N VAL A 83 21.69 10.13 -5.63
CA VAL A 83 21.79 8.85 -4.91
C VAL A 83 21.45 7.66 -5.82
N GLU A 84 20.55 7.86 -6.79
CA GLU A 84 20.18 6.83 -7.76
C GLU A 84 21.39 6.36 -8.59
N LYS A 85 22.25 7.28 -9.04
CA LYS A 85 23.45 6.97 -9.80
C LYS A 85 24.47 6.16 -9.00
N ASP A 86 24.58 6.48 -7.72
CA ASP A 86 25.50 5.77 -6.82
C ASP A 86 24.98 4.36 -6.51
N LEU A 87 23.65 4.19 -6.38
CA LEU A 87 23.04 2.88 -6.13
C LEU A 87 23.31 1.85 -7.22
N VAL A 88 23.32 2.28 -8.48
CA VAL A 88 23.59 1.38 -9.63
C VAL A 88 25.04 0.84 -9.60
N THR A 89 25.94 1.47 -8.86
CA THR A 89 27.34 0.99 -8.74
C THR A 89 27.51 -0.21 -7.82
N PHE A 90 26.52 -0.51 -6.97
CA PHE A 90 26.57 -1.65 -6.06
C PHE A 90 26.17 -2.95 -6.77
N PRO A 91 27.02 -3.99 -6.74
CA PRO A 91 26.75 -5.24 -7.45
C PRO A 91 25.55 -6.03 -6.92
N GLU A 92 25.13 -5.75 -5.68
CA GLU A 92 23.96 -6.36 -5.04
C GLU A 92 22.63 -5.77 -5.55
N ILE A 93 22.67 -4.60 -6.19
CA ILE A 93 21.49 -3.90 -6.71
C ILE A 93 21.30 -4.24 -8.18
N ALA A 94 20.31 -5.07 -8.47
CA ALA A 94 20.06 -5.51 -9.83
C ALA A 94 19.43 -4.41 -10.71
N LYS A 95 18.46 -3.65 -10.17
CA LYS A 95 17.74 -2.58 -10.87
C LYS A 95 17.29 -1.51 -9.89
N VAL A 96 17.27 -0.28 -10.35
CA VAL A 96 16.72 0.87 -9.65
C VAL A 96 15.61 1.46 -10.52
N CYS A 97 14.53 1.88 -9.90
CA CYS A 97 13.40 2.52 -10.57
C CYS A 97 13.01 3.80 -9.80
N HIS A 98 12.85 4.87 -10.54
CA HIS A 98 12.35 6.12 -10.00
C HIS A 98 10.85 6.25 -10.22
N VAL A 99 10.11 6.45 -9.13
CA VAL A 99 8.66 6.66 -9.17
C VAL A 99 8.33 7.97 -8.46
N SER A 100 7.69 8.89 -9.16
CA SER A 100 7.22 10.13 -8.58
C SER A 100 5.73 10.36 -8.84
N LYS A 101 5.01 10.85 -7.83
CA LYS A 101 3.61 11.25 -8.01
C LYS A 101 3.55 12.60 -8.71
N VAL A 102 2.72 12.68 -9.73
CA VAL A 102 2.50 13.92 -10.50
C VAL A 102 0.99 14.17 -10.59
N LYS A 103 0.61 15.41 -10.39
CA LYS A 103 -0.77 15.86 -10.58
C LYS A 103 -0.89 16.38 -12.02
N TYR A 104 -1.81 15.80 -12.76
CA TYR A 104 -2.11 16.22 -14.12
C TYR A 104 -3.44 16.96 -14.16
N GLU A 105 -3.45 18.11 -14.81
CA GLU A 105 -4.65 18.88 -15.12
C GLU A 105 -4.80 18.92 -16.64
N PHE A 106 -5.90 18.37 -17.14
CA PHE A 106 -6.18 18.41 -18.57
C PHE A 106 -7.05 19.63 -18.87
N GLU A 107 -6.73 20.36 -19.92
CA GLU A 107 -7.44 21.60 -20.31
C GLU A 107 -8.96 21.43 -20.51
N LYS A 108 -9.41 20.21 -20.82
CA LYS A 108 -10.83 19.88 -21.04
C LYS A 108 -11.58 19.46 -19.77
N ASP A 109 -10.90 19.27 -18.67
CA ASP A 109 -11.53 18.70 -17.48
C ASP A 109 -11.20 19.55 -16.25
N THR A 110 -12.24 19.88 -15.49
CA THR A 110 -12.09 20.56 -14.19
C THR A 110 -11.50 19.64 -13.12
N LYS A 111 -11.27 18.37 -13.45
CA LYS A 111 -10.76 17.35 -12.53
C LYS A 111 -9.26 17.20 -12.66
N SER A 112 -8.56 17.25 -11.55
CA SER A 112 -7.16 16.87 -11.49
C SER A 112 -7.01 15.36 -11.30
N TRP A 113 -6.10 14.76 -12.05
CA TRP A 113 -5.78 13.35 -11.95
C TRP A 113 -4.42 13.16 -11.28
N ILE A 114 -4.31 12.16 -10.43
CA ILE A 114 -3.03 11.77 -9.84
C ILE A 114 -2.46 10.66 -10.70
N GLY A 115 -1.29 10.88 -11.25
CA GLY A 115 -0.54 9.90 -12.01
C GLY A 115 0.83 9.63 -11.38
N MET A 116 1.54 8.70 -11.97
CA MET A 116 2.92 8.38 -11.61
C MET A 116 3.82 8.61 -12.83
N LYS A 117 4.89 9.36 -12.60
CA LYS A 117 6.01 9.41 -13.55
C LYS A 117 6.94 8.26 -13.18
N ILE A 118 7.18 7.39 -14.14
CA ILE A 118 7.98 6.19 -14.00
C ILE A 118 9.08 6.16 -15.06
N ASP A 119 10.13 5.41 -14.80
CA ASP A 119 11.17 5.13 -15.78
C ASP A 119 10.94 3.78 -16.50
N SER A 120 11.84 3.44 -17.42
CA SER A 120 11.73 2.20 -18.21
C SER A 120 11.88 0.93 -17.37
N THR A 121 12.58 1.00 -16.24
CA THR A 121 12.84 -0.15 -15.37
C THR A 121 11.66 -0.54 -14.52
N PHE A 122 10.64 0.33 -14.43
CA PHE A 122 9.43 0.08 -13.63
C PHE A 122 8.74 -1.24 -14.03
N PHE A 123 8.53 -1.47 -15.32
CA PHE A 123 7.85 -2.69 -15.79
C PHE A 123 8.67 -3.95 -15.61
N ASP A 124 9.98 -3.82 -15.59
CA ASP A 124 10.90 -4.93 -15.33
C ASP A 124 10.83 -5.39 -13.86
N ILE A 125 10.66 -4.43 -12.94
CA ILE A 125 10.57 -4.70 -11.50
C ILE A 125 9.16 -5.17 -11.12
N PHE A 126 8.13 -4.43 -11.53
CA PHE A 126 6.75 -4.68 -11.10
C PHE A 126 5.98 -5.63 -12.01
N GLN A 127 6.46 -5.91 -13.24
CA GLN A 127 5.87 -6.86 -14.19
C GLN A 127 4.37 -6.63 -14.42
N CYS A 128 3.92 -5.37 -14.44
CA CYS A 128 2.53 -5.03 -14.68
C CYS A 128 2.13 -5.45 -16.11
N LYS A 129 1.02 -6.16 -16.25
CA LYS A 129 0.48 -6.54 -17.55
C LYS A 129 -0.31 -5.38 -18.15
N LEU A 130 0.01 -5.03 -19.42
CA LEU A 130 -0.85 -4.17 -20.21
C LEU A 130 -2.00 -4.99 -20.78
N ILE A 131 -3.21 -4.43 -20.76
CA ILE A 131 -4.40 -5.03 -21.40
C ILE A 131 -4.28 -4.86 -22.90
N GLU A 132 -3.88 -3.66 -23.34
CA GLU A 132 -3.68 -3.29 -24.73
C GLU A 132 -2.35 -2.56 -24.91
N GLY A 133 -1.73 -2.69 -26.06
CA GLY A 133 -0.45 -2.08 -26.37
C GLY A 133 0.74 -2.90 -25.95
N SER A 134 1.93 -2.29 -26.00
CA SER A 134 3.19 -2.93 -25.61
C SER A 134 4.18 -1.87 -25.15
N TYR A 135 4.67 -2.01 -23.93
CA TYR A 135 5.69 -1.11 -23.39
C TYR A 135 7.09 -1.32 -23.98
N TYR A 136 7.38 -2.47 -24.57
CA TYR A 136 8.67 -2.72 -25.25
C TYR A 136 8.79 -2.05 -26.63
N LYS A 137 7.66 -1.74 -27.28
CA LYS A 137 7.63 -1.11 -28.61
C LYS A 137 7.56 0.41 -28.57
N VAL A 138 7.30 0.97 -27.40
CA VAL A 138 7.17 2.40 -27.22
C VAL A 138 8.47 2.91 -26.66
N PRO A 139 9.27 3.70 -27.40
CA PRO A 139 10.41 4.38 -26.82
C PRO A 139 9.88 5.24 -25.67
N PHE A 140 10.50 5.13 -24.49
CA PHE A 140 10.20 5.96 -23.33
C PHE A 140 10.51 7.41 -23.68
N ASN A 141 9.58 8.02 -24.35
CA ASN A 141 9.64 9.42 -24.70
C ASN A 141 8.65 10.19 -23.81
N VAL A 142 8.94 11.44 -23.54
CA VAL A 142 8.13 12.32 -22.67
C VAL A 142 6.66 12.47 -23.08
N ASN A 143 6.30 12.02 -24.27
CA ASN A 143 4.97 12.16 -24.85
C ASN A 143 4.08 10.90 -24.76
N HIS A 144 4.50 9.87 -24.03
CA HIS A 144 3.72 8.64 -23.89
C HIS A 144 3.10 8.54 -22.52
N VAL A 145 1.82 8.18 -22.47
CA VAL A 145 1.04 8.01 -21.24
C VAL A 145 0.40 6.63 -21.28
N ILE A 146 0.48 5.91 -20.17
CA ILE A 146 -0.24 4.67 -19.96
C ILE A 146 -1.46 5.01 -19.10
N LEU A 147 -2.63 4.70 -19.60
CA LEU A 147 -3.89 4.96 -18.93
C LEU A 147 -4.39 3.72 -18.21
N THR A 148 -5.05 3.91 -17.09
CA THR A 148 -5.84 2.84 -16.49
C THR A 148 -7.07 2.60 -17.36
N GLN A 149 -7.61 1.37 -17.36
CA GLN A 149 -8.82 1.04 -18.08
C GLN A 149 -9.97 2.02 -17.80
N LYS A 150 -10.14 2.39 -16.53
CA LYS A 150 -11.15 3.37 -16.10
C LYS A 150 -10.96 4.75 -16.75
N MET A 151 -9.71 5.18 -16.88
CA MET A 151 -9.38 6.48 -17.47
C MET A 151 -9.51 6.43 -18.98
N ALA A 152 -9.10 5.33 -19.61
CA ALA A 152 -9.30 5.11 -21.04
C ALA A 152 -10.78 5.15 -21.40
N HIS A 153 -11.62 4.44 -20.68
CA HIS A 153 -13.09 4.46 -20.83
C HIS A 153 -13.69 5.86 -20.67
N PHE A 154 -13.19 6.63 -19.70
CA PHE A 154 -13.70 8.00 -19.47
C PHE A 154 -13.41 8.94 -20.64
N TYR A 155 -12.23 8.83 -21.26
CA TYR A 155 -11.83 9.75 -22.35
C TYR A 155 -12.19 9.27 -23.74
N PHE A 156 -12.21 7.97 -23.99
CA PHE A 156 -12.38 7.37 -25.32
C PHE A 156 -13.68 6.57 -25.46
N GLY A 157 -14.41 6.32 -24.37
CA GLY A 157 -15.61 5.50 -24.41
C GLY A 157 -15.34 4.00 -24.54
N ASP A 158 -16.37 3.25 -24.93
CA ASP A 158 -16.35 1.79 -25.08
C ASP A 158 -15.91 1.35 -26.50
N SER A 159 -14.93 1.98 -27.09
CA SER A 159 -14.46 1.62 -28.44
C SER A 159 -13.39 0.57 -28.42
#